data_49037987e8c157287254c2893c7e567f
#
_entry.id   49037987e8c157287254c2893c7e567f
#
_cell.length_a   1.000
_cell.length_b   1.000
_cell.length_c   1.000
_cell.angle_alpha   90.00
_cell.angle_beta   90.00
_cell.angle_gamma   90.00
#
_symmetry.space_group_name_H-M   'P 1'
#
loop_
_entity.id
_entity.type
_entity.pdbx_description
1 polymer ?
#
loop_
_entity_poly.entity_id
_entity_poly.type
_entity_poly.pdbx_seq_one_letter_code
_entity_poly.pdbx_strand_id
1 'polypeptide(L)'
;MIFLILIPFFLFAYWIYYRPTSLFSGLFFILLITSVYAMIVFQIFKRSHTFAYALLIPALVIIMIFTFFGIFSIVLMLFWNEKVMLKREGFSIANLLPMAVSLSLIAFQVYVNMYAYHSESQLIKSTASFFSIMYAYVIFMFFLYSVTSILYNVYPIRRPVDYIIILGAGLIDGERVTPLLASRIQAGLSLYHKQVAQINHHPTIILSGGQGENEKISEAQAMMNYLTEKNELLKTVYLEEKSKNTQQNIEYSKLIISKNDNIKNVNELCIVLASNNYHVLRAGKLAAEQGLVARAVGAKTRLYYLPTAFIREYIGYLYMNKKRTIVFTVLAFIFTVALSLIDLFFN
;
A
#
# COMPACT_ATOMS: atom_id res chain seq x y z
N MET A 1 20.64 19.35 -18.03
CA MET A 1 19.81 19.58 -16.84
C MET A 1 18.32 19.24 -17.05
N ILE A 2 17.70 19.68 -18.15
CA ILE A 2 16.28 19.38 -18.40
C ILE A 2 16.00 17.86 -18.46
N PHE A 3 16.94 17.05 -18.96
CA PHE A 3 16.86 15.58 -19.00
C PHE A 3 16.76 14.94 -17.62
N LEU A 4 17.29 15.59 -16.55
CA LEU A 4 17.17 15.09 -15.18
C LEU A 4 15.72 15.09 -14.67
N ILE A 5 14.85 15.93 -15.25
CA ILE A 5 13.42 15.95 -14.95
C ILE A 5 12.65 15.14 -15.97
N LEU A 6 12.97 15.26 -17.28
CA LEU A 6 12.21 14.61 -18.32
C LEU A 6 12.25 13.07 -18.21
N ILE A 7 13.41 12.50 -17.89
CA ILE A 7 13.53 11.04 -17.73
C ILE A 7 12.64 10.51 -16.60
N PRO A 8 12.74 11.00 -15.34
CA PRO A 8 11.83 10.56 -14.27
C PRO A 8 10.36 10.86 -14.58
N PHE A 9 10.04 11.98 -15.26
CA PHE A 9 8.68 12.32 -15.65
C PHE A 9 8.07 11.28 -16.62
N PHE A 10 8.77 10.93 -17.69
CA PHE A 10 8.26 9.95 -18.66
C PHE A 10 8.18 8.54 -18.05
N LEU A 11 9.15 8.16 -17.20
CA LEU A 11 9.12 6.91 -16.48
C LEU A 11 7.94 6.88 -15.50
N PHE A 12 7.72 7.95 -14.73
CA PHE A 12 6.56 8.04 -13.85
C PHE A 12 5.25 7.96 -14.62
N ALA A 13 5.11 8.76 -15.70
CA ALA A 13 3.90 8.78 -16.52
C ALA A 13 3.60 7.40 -17.12
N TYR A 14 4.61 6.69 -17.60
CA TYR A 14 4.47 5.33 -18.11
C TYR A 14 4.00 4.36 -17.03
N TRP A 15 4.69 4.33 -15.86
CA TRP A 15 4.36 3.38 -14.80
C TRP A 15 3.00 3.64 -14.17
N ILE A 16 2.66 4.89 -13.86
CA ILE A 16 1.36 5.22 -13.24
C ILE A 16 0.18 4.93 -14.18
N TYR A 17 0.41 4.99 -15.48
CA TYR A 17 -0.63 4.70 -16.46
C TYR A 17 -0.78 3.19 -16.72
N TYR A 18 0.31 2.49 -17.05
CA TYR A 18 0.28 1.08 -17.45
C TYR A 18 0.45 0.07 -16.32
N ARG A 19 1.16 0.43 -15.25
CA ARG A 19 1.45 -0.46 -14.11
C ARG A 19 1.29 0.27 -12.77
N PRO A 20 0.10 0.83 -12.46
CA PRO A 20 -0.10 1.71 -11.31
C PRO A 20 0.14 1.02 -9.95
N THR A 21 0.03 -0.31 -9.88
CA THR A 21 0.27 -1.10 -8.66
C THR A 21 1.73 -1.52 -8.46
N SER A 22 2.62 -1.15 -9.39
CA SER A 22 4.06 -1.42 -9.28
C SER A 22 4.74 -0.40 -8.36
N LEU A 23 5.65 -0.84 -7.47
CA LEU A 23 6.46 0.08 -6.65
C LEU A 23 7.34 1.04 -7.48
N PHE A 24 7.59 0.72 -8.74
CA PHE A 24 8.29 1.64 -9.64
C PHE A 24 7.51 2.94 -9.88
N SER A 25 6.16 2.93 -9.79
CA SER A 25 5.39 4.18 -9.88
C SER A 25 5.71 5.12 -8.71
N GLY A 26 5.83 4.59 -7.48
CA GLY A 26 6.27 5.35 -6.31
C GLY A 26 7.73 5.79 -6.42
N LEU A 27 8.63 4.90 -6.87
CA LEU A 27 10.04 5.22 -7.05
C LEU A 27 10.26 6.37 -8.05
N PHE A 28 9.65 6.29 -9.24
CA PHE A 28 9.80 7.34 -10.25
C PHE A 28 9.10 8.64 -9.86
N PHE A 29 8.03 8.57 -9.08
CA PHE A 29 7.44 9.77 -8.48
C PHE A 29 8.41 10.48 -7.52
N ILE A 30 9.06 9.72 -6.62
CA ILE A 30 10.06 10.28 -5.70
C ILE A 30 11.23 10.88 -6.48
N LEU A 31 11.75 10.14 -7.49
CA LEU A 31 12.83 10.64 -8.35
C LEU A 31 12.42 11.91 -9.10
N LEU A 32 11.18 12.01 -9.57
CA LEU A 32 10.67 13.21 -10.21
C LEU A 32 10.64 14.39 -9.24
N ILE A 33 10.05 14.22 -8.06
CA ILE A 33 9.95 15.29 -7.05
C ILE A 33 11.34 15.76 -6.61
N THR A 34 12.26 14.82 -6.34
CA THR A 34 13.63 15.16 -5.94
C THR A 34 14.41 15.86 -7.07
N SER A 35 14.21 15.47 -8.33
CA SER A 35 14.84 16.11 -9.49
C SER A 35 14.31 17.52 -9.70
N VAL A 36 12.99 17.73 -9.55
CA VAL A 36 12.38 19.07 -9.62
C VAL A 36 12.90 19.96 -8.49
N TYR A 37 12.94 19.45 -7.26
CA TYR A 37 13.47 20.17 -6.11
C TYR A 37 14.94 20.57 -6.33
N ALA A 38 15.79 19.63 -6.72
CA ALA A 38 17.20 19.86 -7.01
C ALA A 38 17.39 20.93 -8.10
N MET A 39 16.56 20.91 -9.15
CA MET A 39 16.61 21.90 -10.20
C MET A 39 16.19 23.30 -9.71
N ILE A 40 15.15 23.40 -8.89
CA ILE A 40 14.72 24.68 -8.28
C ILE A 40 15.85 25.26 -7.43
N VAL A 41 16.44 24.46 -6.54
CA VAL A 41 17.56 24.87 -5.69
C VAL A 41 18.75 25.34 -6.54
N PHE A 42 19.10 24.58 -7.59
CA PHE A 42 20.19 24.94 -8.49
C PHE A 42 19.94 26.26 -9.25
N GLN A 43 18.73 26.51 -9.73
CA GLN A 43 18.39 27.77 -10.40
C GLN A 43 18.44 28.96 -9.44
N ILE A 44 17.98 28.76 -8.21
CA ILE A 44 18.05 29.78 -7.16
C ILE A 44 19.51 30.02 -6.76
N PHE A 45 20.33 28.98 -6.64
CA PHE A 45 21.74 29.06 -6.32
C PHE A 45 22.52 29.93 -7.31
N LYS A 46 22.16 29.88 -8.61
CA LYS A 46 22.76 30.75 -9.64
C LYS A 46 22.43 32.26 -9.48
N ARG A 47 21.29 32.55 -8.82
CA ARG A 47 20.83 33.95 -8.61
C ARG A 47 21.21 34.49 -7.24
N SER A 48 21.13 33.67 -6.21
CA SER A 48 21.39 34.05 -4.82
C SER A 48 21.74 32.86 -3.98
N HIS A 49 22.95 32.80 -3.46
CA HIS A 49 23.38 31.76 -2.52
C HIS A 49 22.55 31.76 -1.23
N THR A 50 22.18 32.95 -0.71
CA THR A 50 21.40 33.07 0.53
C THR A 50 20.04 32.37 0.40
N PHE A 51 19.30 32.62 -0.70
CA PHE A 51 18.00 31.96 -0.91
C PHE A 51 18.14 30.47 -1.16
N ALA A 52 19.21 30.03 -1.84
CA ALA A 52 19.46 28.60 -2.03
C ALA A 52 19.73 27.90 -0.68
N TYR A 53 20.53 28.48 0.20
CA TYR A 53 20.75 27.96 1.54
C TYR A 53 19.47 27.97 2.38
N ALA A 54 18.62 28.98 2.26
CA ALA A 54 17.32 29.03 2.94
C ALA A 54 16.40 27.85 2.56
N LEU A 55 16.54 27.26 1.37
CA LEU A 55 15.83 26.06 0.97
C LEU A 55 16.56 24.78 1.37
N LEU A 56 17.89 24.73 1.20
CA LEU A 56 18.68 23.54 1.49
C LEU A 56 18.77 23.22 2.99
N ILE A 57 19.04 24.25 3.82
CA ILE A 57 19.26 24.04 5.26
C ILE A 57 18.04 23.40 5.94
N PRO A 58 16.80 23.86 5.77
CA PRO A 58 15.63 23.20 6.37
C PRO A 58 15.46 21.76 5.89
N ALA A 59 15.71 21.46 4.60
CA ALA A 59 15.63 20.10 4.09
C ALA A 59 16.68 19.18 4.74
N LEU A 60 17.94 19.66 4.87
CA LEU A 60 19.01 18.92 5.54
C LEU A 60 18.72 18.74 7.03
N VAL A 61 18.20 19.79 7.71
CA VAL A 61 17.80 19.69 9.12
C VAL A 61 16.68 18.68 9.30
N ILE A 62 15.67 18.66 8.43
CA ILE A 62 14.60 17.67 8.47
C ILE A 62 15.19 16.25 8.28
N ILE A 63 16.05 16.05 7.29
CA ILE A 63 16.73 14.74 7.06
C ILE A 63 17.54 14.35 8.30
N MET A 64 18.29 15.28 8.89
CA MET A 64 19.07 15.04 10.09
C MET A 64 18.19 14.65 11.29
N ILE A 65 17.10 15.39 11.52
CA ILE A 65 16.12 15.06 12.57
C ILE A 65 15.53 13.66 12.36
N PHE A 66 15.13 13.34 11.12
CA PHE A 66 14.63 12.00 10.79
C PHE A 66 15.68 10.91 10.96
N THR A 67 16.96 11.20 10.67
CA THR A 67 18.04 10.24 10.84
C THR A 67 18.34 9.97 12.32
N PHE A 68 18.40 11.00 13.16
CA PHE A 68 18.73 10.86 14.57
C PHE A 68 17.54 10.45 15.44
N PHE A 69 16.37 11.05 15.20
CA PHE A 69 15.19 10.86 16.05
C PHE A 69 14.10 10.02 15.38
N GLY A 70 14.21 9.74 14.07
CA GLY A 70 13.12 9.11 13.30
C GLY A 70 12.73 7.73 13.84
N ILE A 71 13.71 6.89 14.19
CA ILE A 71 13.44 5.56 14.76
C ILE A 71 12.72 5.71 16.10
N PHE A 72 13.20 6.57 17.00
CA PHE A 72 12.57 6.82 18.30
C PHE A 72 11.16 7.41 18.16
N SER A 73 10.98 8.36 17.26
CA SER A 73 9.68 8.96 16.98
C SER A 73 8.68 7.96 16.42
N ILE A 74 9.12 7.10 15.48
CA ILE A 74 8.30 6.01 14.94
C ILE A 74 7.91 5.04 16.04
N VAL A 75 8.86 4.61 16.87
CA VAL A 75 8.62 3.70 17.99
C VAL A 75 7.60 4.30 18.95
N LEU A 76 7.79 5.54 19.41
CA LEU A 76 6.85 6.22 20.30
C LEU A 76 5.46 6.37 19.68
N MET A 77 5.39 6.74 18.39
CA MET A 77 4.13 6.83 17.65
C MET A 77 3.42 5.48 17.57
N LEU A 78 4.15 4.41 17.28
CA LEU A 78 3.57 3.06 17.20
C LEU A 78 3.09 2.56 18.57
N PHE A 79 3.84 2.78 19.67
CA PHE A 79 3.37 2.46 21.02
C PHE A 79 2.14 3.26 21.44
N TRP A 80 2.11 4.56 21.13
CA TRP A 80 0.92 5.37 21.39
C TRP A 80 -0.29 4.88 20.59
N ASN A 81 -0.08 4.59 19.33
CA ASN A 81 -1.12 4.05 18.45
C ASN A 81 -1.65 2.71 18.95
N GLU A 82 -0.75 1.82 19.44
CA GLU A 82 -1.10 0.53 19.99
C GLU A 82 -2.06 0.66 21.18
N LYS A 83 -1.76 1.57 22.11
CA LYS A 83 -2.65 1.84 23.26
C LYS A 83 -4.06 2.24 22.80
N VAL A 84 -4.17 3.09 21.77
CA VAL A 84 -5.45 3.52 21.23
C VAL A 84 -6.16 2.37 20.53
N MET A 85 -5.40 1.57 19.76
CA MET A 85 -5.90 0.43 19.00
C MET A 85 -6.49 -0.64 19.92
N LEU A 86 -5.76 -1.06 20.96
CA LEU A 86 -6.22 -2.06 21.94
C LEU A 86 -7.47 -1.58 22.71
N LYS A 87 -7.54 -0.29 23.03
CA LYS A 87 -8.71 0.28 23.72
C LYS A 87 -9.97 0.29 22.85
N ARG A 88 -9.84 0.45 21.53
CA ARG A 88 -10.97 0.62 20.60
C ARG A 88 -11.40 -0.66 19.91
N GLU A 89 -10.43 -1.49 19.51
CA GLU A 89 -10.65 -2.69 18.68
C GLU A 89 -10.41 -3.99 19.47
N GLY A 90 -9.94 -3.87 20.72
CA GLY A 90 -9.64 -5.04 21.56
C GLY A 90 -8.34 -5.74 21.19
N PHE A 91 -8.06 -6.80 21.95
CA PHE A 91 -6.85 -7.61 21.81
C PHE A 91 -6.98 -8.58 20.61
N SER A 92 -6.04 -8.51 19.68
CA SER A 92 -5.82 -9.53 18.65
C SER A 92 -4.33 -9.54 18.24
N ILE A 93 -3.82 -10.66 17.73
CA ILE A 93 -2.43 -10.76 17.27
C ILE A 93 -2.15 -9.73 16.15
N ALA A 94 -3.13 -9.49 15.28
CA ALA A 94 -2.99 -8.51 14.21
C ALA A 94 -2.90 -7.07 14.75
N ASN A 95 -3.55 -6.78 15.87
CA ASN A 95 -3.51 -5.45 16.52
C ASN A 95 -2.19 -5.21 17.24
N LEU A 96 -1.42 -6.26 17.59
CA LEU A 96 -0.11 -6.16 18.23
C LEU A 96 1.05 -5.93 17.24
N LEU A 97 0.80 -5.91 15.94
CA LEU A 97 1.84 -5.73 14.93
C LEU A 97 2.68 -4.44 15.10
N PRO A 98 2.10 -3.26 15.39
CA PRO A 98 2.89 -2.05 15.63
C PRO A 98 3.85 -2.20 16.81
N MET A 99 3.42 -2.85 17.90
CA MET A 99 4.26 -3.12 19.06
C MET A 99 5.38 -4.08 18.72
N ALA A 100 5.11 -5.17 18.00
CA ALA A 100 6.12 -6.13 17.57
C ALA A 100 7.20 -5.46 16.69
N VAL A 101 6.80 -4.60 15.74
CA VAL A 101 7.72 -3.81 14.93
C VAL A 101 8.56 -2.87 15.80
N SER A 102 7.94 -2.16 16.75
CA SER A 102 8.63 -1.25 17.66
C SER A 102 9.67 -1.96 18.50
N LEU A 103 9.31 -3.10 19.10
CA LEU A 103 10.22 -3.90 19.90
C LEU A 103 11.39 -4.46 19.08
N SER A 104 11.13 -4.88 17.84
CA SER A 104 12.19 -5.35 16.95
C SER A 104 13.18 -4.24 16.58
N LEU A 105 12.70 -3.01 16.36
CA LEU A 105 13.56 -1.85 16.09
C LEU A 105 14.40 -1.48 17.30
N ILE A 106 13.84 -1.49 18.52
CA ILE A 106 14.58 -1.23 19.76
C ILE A 106 15.64 -2.30 19.98
N ALA A 107 15.26 -3.59 19.90
CA ALA A 107 16.18 -4.71 20.08
C ALA A 107 17.35 -4.65 19.09
N PHE A 108 17.07 -4.32 17.83
CA PHE A 108 18.10 -4.14 16.82
C PHE A 108 19.03 -2.97 17.14
N GLN A 109 18.50 -1.83 17.56
CA GLN A 109 19.31 -0.66 17.91
C GLN A 109 20.21 -0.93 19.12
N VAL A 110 19.67 -1.62 20.13
CA VAL A 110 20.46 -2.07 21.31
C VAL A 110 21.57 -3.03 20.88
N TYR A 111 21.25 -4.02 20.02
CA TYR A 111 22.23 -4.96 19.52
C TYR A 111 23.39 -4.26 18.78
N VAL A 112 23.08 -3.34 17.87
CA VAL A 112 24.12 -2.63 17.09
C VAL A 112 24.97 -1.75 18.00
N ASN A 113 24.35 -0.92 18.86
CA ASN A 113 25.10 0.06 19.65
C ASN A 113 25.84 -0.54 20.83
N MET A 114 25.27 -1.54 21.52
CA MET A 114 25.91 -2.08 22.74
C MET A 114 26.85 -3.25 22.46
N TYR A 115 26.57 -4.04 21.42
CA TYR A 115 27.35 -5.25 21.14
C TYR A 115 28.19 -5.15 19.87
N ALA A 116 27.59 -4.81 18.74
CA ALA A 116 28.30 -4.88 17.46
C ALA A 116 29.36 -3.79 17.31
N TYR A 117 29.08 -2.56 17.76
CA TYR A 117 30.00 -1.43 17.65
C TYR A 117 31.26 -1.62 18.52
N HIS A 118 31.12 -2.25 19.69
CA HIS A 118 32.23 -2.49 20.64
C HIS A 118 32.90 -3.86 20.50
N SER A 119 32.39 -4.71 19.61
CA SER A 119 32.91 -6.08 19.45
C SER A 119 34.16 -6.12 18.58
N GLU A 120 35.13 -6.88 19.01
CA GLU A 120 36.34 -7.27 18.21
C GLU A 120 35.99 -8.40 17.23
N SER A 121 34.90 -9.15 17.49
CA SER A 121 34.49 -10.32 16.71
C SER A 121 33.98 -9.95 15.32
N GLN A 122 34.68 -10.42 14.29
CA GLN A 122 34.25 -10.26 12.89
C GLN A 122 32.87 -10.84 12.62
N LEU A 123 32.51 -11.96 13.25
CA LEU A 123 31.19 -12.57 13.12
C LEU A 123 30.08 -11.64 13.61
N ILE A 124 30.28 -10.97 14.76
CA ILE A 124 29.29 -10.02 15.32
C ILE A 124 29.16 -8.80 14.40
N LYS A 125 30.27 -8.25 13.90
CA LYS A 125 30.24 -7.12 12.94
C LYS A 125 29.49 -7.49 11.64
N SER A 126 29.75 -8.67 11.09
CA SER A 126 29.14 -9.16 9.86
C SER A 126 27.63 -9.42 10.04
N THR A 127 27.21 -10.03 11.16
CA THR A 127 25.78 -10.22 11.46
C THR A 127 25.06 -8.89 11.63
N ALA A 128 25.67 -7.91 12.31
CA ALA A 128 25.10 -6.57 12.44
C ALA A 128 24.95 -5.88 11.07
N SER A 129 25.95 -5.99 10.20
CA SER A 129 25.91 -5.45 8.84
C SER A 129 24.80 -6.09 8.00
N PHE A 130 24.68 -7.43 8.05
CA PHE A 130 23.61 -8.14 7.37
C PHE A 130 22.21 -7.66 7.82
N PHE A 131 21.97 -7.61 9.13
CA PHE A 131 20.70 -7.14 9.66
C PHE A 131 20.45 -5.66 9.35
N SER A 132 21.48 -4.81 9.34
CA SER A 132 21.36 -3.41 8.94
C SER A 132 20.88 -3.26 7.50
N ILE A 133 21.45 -4.05 6.56
CA ILE A 133 21.01 -4.09 5.16
C ILE A 133 19.56 -4.57 5.06
N MET A 134 19.19 -5.61 5.82
CA MET A 134 17.82 -6.13 5.80
C MET A 134 16.80 -5.12 6.37
N TYR A 135 17.11 -4.43 7.46
CA TYR A 135 16.26 -3.36 8.00
C TYR A 135 16.11 -2.19 7.02
N ALA A 136 17.23 -1.75 6.42
CA ALA A 136 17.19 -0.70 5.40
C ALA A 136 16.30 -1.10 4.21
N TYR A 137 16.43 -2.34 3.73
CA TYR A 137 15.58 -2.89 2.67
C TYR A 137 14.10 -2.88 3.05
N VAL A 138 13.74 -3.41 4.22
CA VAL A 138 12.35 -3.49 4.68
C VAL A 138 11.75 -2.10 4.84
N ILE A 139 12.47 -1.15 5.45
CA ILE A 139 12.01 0.24 5.63
C ILE A 139 11.86 0.94 4.28
N PHE A 140 12.84 0.80 3.38
CA PHE A 140 12.79 1.40 2.05
C PHE A 140 11.61 0.86 1.22
N MET A 141 11.40 -0.46 1.24
CA MET A 141 10.26 -1.08 0.56
C MET A 141 8.92 -0.68 1.18
N PHE A 142 8.85 -0.50 2.51
CA PHE A 142 7.65 0.02 3.17
C PHE A 142 7.35 1.46 2.75
N PHE A 143 8.38 2.29 2.63
CA PHE A 143 8.24 3.66 2.15
C PHE A 143 7.73 3.69 0.70
N LEU A 144 8.34 2.92 -0.21
CA LEU A 144 7.88 2.80 -1.59
C LEU A 144 6.45 2.26 -1.69
N TYR A 145 6.11 1.25 -0.86
CA TYR A 145 4.76 0.71 -0.77
C TYR A 145 3.76 1.79 -0.36
N SER A 146 4.08 2.58 0.67
CA SER A 146 3.21 3.64 1.17
C SER A 146 2.98 4.73 0.13
N VAL A 147 4.04 5.22 -0.52
CA VAL A 147 3.94 6.21 -1.60
C VAL A 147 3.12 5.66 -2.77
N THR A 148 3.40 4.44 -3.22
CA THR A 148 2.64 3.80 -4.31
C THR A 148 1.16 3.62 -3.93
N SER A 149 0.86 3.24 -2.68
CA SER A 149 -0.51 3.08 -2.19
C SER A 149 -1.27 4.41 -2.22
N ILE A 150 -0.63 5.50 -1.80
CA ILE A 150 -1.22 6.84 -1.86
C ILE A 150 -1.46 7.24 -3.32
N LEU A 151 -0.48 7.10 -4.19
CA LEU A 151 -0.60 7.42 -5.62
C LEU A 151 -1.73 6.64 -6.29
N TYR A 152 -1.82 5.34 -6.03
CA TYR A 152 -2.85 4.47 -6.59
C TYR A 152 -4.26 4.87 -6.12
N ASN A 153 -4.37 5.29 -4.86
CA ASN A 153 -5.64 5.70 -4.25
C ASN A 153 -6.12 7.07 -4.73
N VAL A 154 -5.21 8.03 -4.96
CA VAL A 154 -5.55 9.39 -5.40
C VAL A 154 -5.58 9.57 -6.92
N TYR A 155 -5.16 8.56 -7.69
CA TYR A 155 -5.12 8.64 -9.14
C TYR A 155 -6.54 8.83 -9.73
N PRO A 156 -6.79 9.91 -10.50
CA PRO A 156 -8.13 10.24 -10.94
C PRO A 156 -8.66 9.23 -11.97
N ILE A 157 -9.89 8.80 -11.78
CA ILE A 157 -10.63 7.98 -12.74
C ILE A 157 -11.28 8.93 -13.75
N ARG A 158 -10.69 9.02 -14.97
CA ARG A 158 -11.09 9.98 -16.01
C ARG A 158 -11.96 9.38 -17.11
N ARG A 159 -12.07 8.04 -17.15
CA ARG A 159 -12.84 7.31 -18.16
C ARG A 159 -14.23 6.97 -17.60
N PRO A 160 -15.25 6.78 -18.45
CA PRO A 160 -16.47 6.12 -18.03
C PRO A 160 -16.12 4.77 -17.40
N VAL A 161 -16.79 4.47 -16.28
CA VAL A 161 -16.55 3.24 -15.51
C VAL A 161 -17.57 2.20 -15.91
N ASP A 162 -17.14 1.07 -16.43
CA ASP A 162 -18.03 -0.02 -16.84
C ASP A 162 -18.48 -0.84 -15.63
N TYR A 163 -17.55 -1.18 -14.74
CA TYR A 163 -17.81 -1.98 -13.55
C TYR A 163 -17.19 -1.41 -12.28
N ILE A 164 -17.98 -1.44 -11.19
CA ILE A 164 -17.50 -1.15 -9.83
C ILE A 164 -17.63 -2.43 -9.01
N ILE A 165 -16.51 -3.03 -8.62
CA ILE A 165 -16.47 -4.22 -7.76
C ILE A 165 -16.29 -3.77 -6.32
N ILE A 166 -17.30 -3.98 -5.46
CA ILE A 166 -17.24 -3.67 -4.04
C ILE A 166 -16.80 -4.93 -3.29
N LEU A 167 -15.62 -4.86 -2.65
CA LEU A 167 -15.00 -6.02 -1.99
C LEU A 167 -15.52 -6.18 -0.56
N GLY A 168 -15.84 -7.40 -0.16
CA GLY A 168 -16.25 -7.78 1.18
C GLY A 168 -15.21 -7.50 2.28
N ALA A 169 -15.66 -7.42 3.54
CA ALA A 169 -14.82 -7.08 4.71
C ALA A 169 -15.32 -7.69 6.03
N GLY A 170 -16.07 -8.78 5.99
CA GLY A 170 -16.66 -9.44 7.14
C GLY A 170 -17.97 -8.83 7.63
N LEU A 171 -18.76 -9.62 8.35
CA LEU A 171 -20.07 -9.27 8.87
C LEU A 171 -20.07 -9.21 10.42
N ILE A 172 -21.02 -8.44 10.98
CA ILE A 172 -21.37 -8.44 12.40
C ILE A 172 -22.49 -9.47 12.60
N ASP A 173 -22.36 -10.31 13.63
CA ASP A 173 -23.33 -11.35 13.98
C ASP A 173 -23.66 -12.29 12.81
N GLY A 174 -22.79 -12.31 11.80
CA GLY A 174 -22.90 -13.15 10.61
C GLY A 174 -23.87 -12.68 9.53
N GLU A 175 -24.53 -11.53 9.70
CA GLU A 175 -25.54 -11.05 8.77
C GLU A 175 -25.57 -9.53 8.54
N ARG A 176 -25.02 -8.73 9.47
CA ARG A 176 -25.05 -7.27 9.36
C ARG A 176 -23.74 -6.70 8.82
N VAL A 177 -23.86 -5.71 7.96
CA VAL A 177 -22.73 -4.98 7.38
C VAL A 177 -21.93 -4.27 8.47
N THR A 178 -20.61 -4.52 8.53
CA THR A 178 -19.70 -3.80 9.43
C THR A 178 -19.55 -2.33 9.02
N PRO A 179 -19.16 -1.42 9.92
CA PRO A 179 -18.83 -0.02 9.56
C PRO A 179 -17.75 0.06 8.48
N LEU A 180 -16.82 -0.91 8.48
CA LEU A 180 -15.75 -1.02 7.48
C LEU A 180 -16.33 -1.36 6.10
N LEU A 181 -17.21 -2.35 6.03
CA LEU A 181 -17.90 -2.76 4.79
C LEU A 181 -18.84 -1.66 4.30
N ALA A 182 -19.60 -1.01 5.20
CA ALA A 182 -20.44 0.14 4.85
C ALA A 182 -19.63 1.28 4.21
N SER A 183 -18.41 1.55 4.70
CA SER A 183 -17.55 2.56 4.09
C SER A 183 -17.10 2.20 2.68
N ARG A 184 -16.86 0.91 2.37
CA ARG A 184 -16.55 0.43 1.01
C ARG A 184 -17.73 0.59 0.07
N ILE A 185 -18.92 0.19 0.53
CA ILE A 185 -20.18 0.39 -0.21
C ILE A 185 -20.33 1.87 -0.55
N GLN A 186 -20.21 2.76 0.44
CA GLN A 186 -20.34 4.20 0.24
C GLN A 186 -19.31 4.78 -0.73
N ALA A 187 -18.07 4.26 -0.74
CA ALA A 187 -17.04 4.68 -1.69
C ALA A 187 -17.42 4.28 -3.13
N GLY A 188 -17.92 3.06 -3.32
CA GLY A 188 -18.44 2.57 -4.61
C GLY A 188 -19.65 3.37 -5.10
N LEU A 189 -20.62 3.61 -4.22
CA LEU A 189 -21.83 4.40 -4.51
C LEU A 189 -21.48 5.85 -4.87
N SER A 190 -20.55 6.47 -4.13
CA SER A 190 -20.11 7.84 -4.42
C SER A 190 -19.53 7.96 -5.84
N LEU A 191 -18.78 6.95 -6.28
CA LEU A 191 -18.30 6.89 -7.66
C LEU A 191 -19.43 6.67 -8.66
N TYR A 192 -20.37 5.74 -8.38
CA TYR A 192 -21.53 5.48 -9.20
C TYR A 192 -22.35 6.75 -9.41
N HIS A 193 -22.79 7.41 -8.35
CA HIS A 193 -23.58 8.64 -8.43
C HIS A 193 -22.83 9.78 -9.14
N LYS A 194 -21.50 9.88 -8.96
CA LYS A 194 -20.67 10.84 -9.70
C LYS A 194 -20.70 10.58 -11.21
N GLN A 195 -20.58 9.32 -11.64
CA GLN A 195 -20.64 8.95 -13.07
C GLN A 195 -22.03 9.25 -13.66
N VAL A 196 -23.09 8.92 -12.93
CA VAL A 196 -24.46 9.23 -13.35
C VAL A 196 -24.70 10.73 -13.46
N ALA A 197 -24.32 11.50 -12.45
CA ALA A 197 -24.54 12.94 -12.42
C ALA A 197 -23.71 13.73 -13.46
N GLN A 198 -22.47 13.32 -13.73
CA GLN A 198 -21.57 14.07 -14.60
C GLN A 198 -21.70 13.71 -16.09
N ILE A 199 -21.94 12.45 -16.41
CA ILE A 199 -21.90 11.94 -17.79
C ILE A 199 -23.09 11.04 -18.14
N ASN A 200 -24.12 10.96 -17.27
CA ASN A 200 -25.29 10.09 -17.42
C ASN A 200 -24.93 8.61 -17.73
N HIS A 201 -23.80 8.15 -17.16
CA HIS A 201 -23.31 6.79 -17.33
C HIS A 201 -23.60 5.97 -16.07
N HIS A 202 -24.15 4.78 -16.24
CA HIS A 202 -24.57 3.89 -15.15
C HIS A 202 -23.61 2.68 -15.07
N PRO A 203 -22.57 2.73 -14.25
CA PRO A 203 -21.70 1.57 -14.05
C PRO A 203 -22.46 0.36 -13.52
N THR A 204 -22.11 -0.84 -13.93
CA THR A 204 -22.58 -2.06 -13.29
C THR A 204 -21.86 -2.26 -11.96
N ILE A 205 -22.62 -2.56 -10.89
CA ILE A 205 -22.04 -2.86 -9.58
C ILE A 205 -21.96 -4.37 -9.38
N ILE A 206 -20.81 -4.85 -8.91
CA ILE A 206 -20.64 -6.21 -8.44
C ILE A 206 -20.36 -6.15 -6.93
N LEU A 207 -21.25 -6.74 -6.13
CA LEU A 207 -21.05 -6.96 -4.70
C LEU A 207 -20.34 -8.30 -4.55
N SER A 208 -19.08 -8.27 -4.12
CA SER A 208 -18.26 -9.47 -4.10
C SER A 208 -17.80 -9.83 -2.68
N GLY A 209 -18.22 -10.97 -2.21
CA GLY A 209 -17.88 -11.53 -0.92
C GLY A 209 -18.74 -12.75 -0.59
N GLY A 210 -18.12 -13.91 -0.42
CA GLY A 210 -18.82 -15.15 -0.07
C GLY A 210 -19.19 -15.21 1.41
N GLN A 211 -19.63 -16.36 1.84
CA GLN A 211 -20.00 -16.65 3.22
C GLN A 211 -18.78 -17.17 3.99
N GLY A 212 -18.41 -16.47 5.07
CA GLY A 212 -17.39 -16.91 6.02
C GLY A 212 -17.90 -18.03 6.94
N GLU A 213 -17.01 -18.71 7.67
CA GLU A 213 -17.34 -19.84 8.54
C GLU A 213 -18.35 -19.50 9.65
N ASN A 214 -18.32 -18.26 10.16
CA ASN A 214 -19.19 -17.74 11.21
C ASN A 214 -20.28 -16.81 10.68
N GLU A 215 -20.55 -16.82 9.37
CA GLU A 215 -21.54 -15.98 8.74
C GLU A 215 -22.78 -16.77 8.37
N LYS A 216 -23.96 -16.16 8.53
CA LYS A 216 -25.26 -16.78 8.21
C LYS A 216 -25.63 -16.60 6.74
N ILE A 217 -25.16 -15.52 6.13
CA ILE A 217 -25.37 -15.16 4.72
C ILE A 217 -24.04 -14.75 4.11
N SER A 218 -23.97 -14.68 2.77
CA SER A 218 -22.79 -14.14 2.09
C SER A 218 -22.62 -12.63 2.34
N GLU A 219 -21.38 -12.14 2.34
CA GLU A 219 -21.12 -10.71 2.43
C GLU A 219 -21.80 -9.94 1.27
N ALA A 220 -21.84 -10.52 0.06
CA ALA A 220 -22.52 -9.96 -1.09
C ALA A 220 -24.02 -9.78 -0.84
N GLN A 221 -24.68 -10.80 -0.23
CA GLN A 221 -26.10 -10.70 0.14
C GLN A 221 -26.34 -9.66 1.23
N ALA A 222 -25.46 -9.61 2.24
CA ALA A 222 -25.54 -8.59 3.29
C ALA A 222 -25.40 -7.16 2.72
N MET A 223 -24.48 -6.98 1.75
CA MET A 223 -24.34 -5.70 1.03
C MET A 223 -25.61 -5.35 0.24
N MET A 224 -26.24 -6.32 -0.42
CA MET A 224 -27.48 -6.11 -1.14
C MET A 224 -28.64 -5.70 -0.19
N ASN A 225 -28.76 -6.40 0.95
CA ASN A 225 -29.75 -6.06 1.97
C ASN A 225 -29.56 -4.61 2.48
N TYR A 226 -28.28 -4.23 2.74
CA TYR A 226 -27.93 -2.87 3.15
C TYR A 226 -28.32 -1.80 2.11
N LEU A 227 -28.12 -2.08 0.81
CA LEU A 227 -28.52 -1.17 -0.28
C LEU A 227 -30.04 -1.02 -0.34
N THR A 228 -30.77 -2.13 -0.16
CA THR A 228 -32.25 -2.15 -0.13
C THR A 228 -32.80 -1.34 1.04
N GLU A 229 -32.23 -1.52 2.25
CA GLU A 229 -32.60 -0.73 3.44
C GLU A 229 -32.35 0.77 3.28
N LYS A 230 -31.33 1.14 2.49
CA LYS A 230 -31.01 2.54 2.18
C LYS A 230 -31.80 3.10 1.00
N ASN A 231 -32.69 2.32 0.37
CA ASN A 231 -33.43 2.67 -0.83
C ASN A 231 -32.52 3.16 -1.98
N GLU A 232 -31.32 2.55 -2.12
CA GLU A 232 -30.40 2.88 -3.21
C GLU A 232 -30.91 2.29 -4.53
N LEU A 233 -31.25 3.17 -5.48
CA LEU A 233 -31.75 2.80 -6.80
C LEU A 233 -30.57 2.63 -7.78
N LEU A 234 -30.16 1.40 -8.00
CA LEU A 234 -29.07 1.03 -8.91
C LEU A 234 -29.63 0.34 -10.15
N LYS A 235 -29.10 0.67 -11.33
CA LYS A 235 -29.61 0.13 -12.59
C LYS A 235 -29.31 -1.37 -12.75
N THR A 236 -28.08 -1.79 -12.42
CA THR A 236 -27.63 -3.16 -12.57
C THR A 236 -26.68 -3.54 -11.42
N VAL A 237 -27.01 -4.61 -10.69
CA VAL A 237 -26.22 -5.14 -9.59
C VAL A 237 -26.09 -6.65 -9.75
N TYR A 238 -24.87 -7.18 -9.63
CA TYR A 238 -24.58 -8.61 -9.56
C TYR A 238 -24.01 -8.97 -8.20
N LEU A 239 -24.34 -10.18 -7.73
CA LEU A 239 -23.84 -10.75 -6.49
C LEU A 239 -22.78 -11.83 -6.82
N GLU A 240 -21.61 -11.71 -6.21
CA GLU A 240 -20.60 -12.75 -6.19
C GLU A 240 -20.50 -13.29 -4.76
N GLU A 241 -20.95 -14.52 -4.52
CA GLU A 241 -21.19 -15.09 -3.20
C GLU A 241 -20.29 -16.28 -2.86
N LYS A 242 -19.32 -16.63 -3.72
CA LYS A 242 -18.53 -17.86 -3.61
C LYS A 242 -17.11 -17.66 -3.09
N SER A 243 -16.63 -16.45 -3.12
CA SER A 243 -15.26 -16.10 -2.74
C SER A 243 -15.02 -16.25 -1.25
N LYS A 244 -13.80 -16.67 -0.89
CA LYS A 244 -13.33 -16.81 0.50
C LYS A 244 -12.18 -15.84 0.83
N ASN A 245 -11.67 -15.12 -0.16
CA ASN A 245 -10.55 -14.20 -0.01
C ASN A 245 -10.53 -13.20 -1.17
N THR A 246 -9.71 -12.13 -1.04
CA THR A 246 -9.62 -11.06 -2.04
C THR A 246 -9.22 -11.55 -3.43
N GLN A 247 -8.40 -12.59 -3.54
CA GLN A 247 -8.01 -13.14 -4.83
C GLN A 247 -9.22 -13.75 -5.56
N GLN A 248 -10.04 -14.54 -4.83
CA GLN A 248 -11.26 -15.13 -5.35
C GLN A 248 -12.35 -14.11 -5.61
N ASN A 249 -12.47 -13.04 -4.78
CA ASN A 249 -13.38 -11.94 -5.06
C ASN A 249 -13.13 -11.37 -6.47
N ILE A 250 -11.87 -11.12 -6.82
CA ILE A 250 -11.50 -10.58 -8.12
C ILE A 250 -11.70 -11.61 -9.23
N GLU A 251 -11.29 -12.84 -9.01
CA GLU A 251 -11.41 -13.95 -9.97
C GLU A 251 -12.87 -14.20 -10.36
N TYR A 252 -13.74 -14.35 -9.38
CA TYR A 252 -15.16 -14.67 -9.63
C TYR A 252 -15.93 -13.44 -10.16
N SER A 253 -15.58 -12.25 -9.71
CA SER A 253 -16.11 -11.02 -10.34
C SER A 253 -15.72 -10.92 -11.81
N LYS A 254 -14.47 -11.26 -12.17
CA LYS A 254 -14.00 -11.32 -13.56
C LYS A 254 -14.80 -12.35 -14.39
N LEU A 255 -15.16 -13.51 -13.81
CA LEU A 255 -16.00 -14.51 -14.48
C LEU A 255 -17.41 -13.98 -14.74
N ILE A 256 -18.00 -13.23 -13.79
CA ILE A 256 -19.32 -12.58 -13.97
C ILE A 256 -19.25 -11.58 -15.14
N ILE A 257 -18.24 -10.71 -15.17
CA ILE A 257 -18.03 -9.73 -16.24
C ILE A 257 -17.92 -10.44 -17.60
N SER A 258 -17.08 -11.48 -17.69
CA SER A 258 -16.85 -12.21 -18.94
C SER A 258 -18.11 -12.89 -19.48
N LYS A 259 -19.01 -13.36 -18.60
CA LYS A 259 -20.25 -14.01 -19.00
C LYS A 259 -21.29 -13.01 -19.50
N ASN A 260 -21.39 -11.84 -18.84
CA ASN A 260 -22.46 -10.90 -19.12
C ASN A 260 -22.27 -10.11 -20.40
N ASP A 261 -21.02 -9.70 -20.69
CA ASP A 261 -20.76 -8.83 -21.84
C ASP A 261 -20.32 -9.58 -23.10
N ASN A 262 -20.18 -10.94 -23.07
CA ASN A 262 -19.58 -11.73 -24.14
C ASN A 262 -18.22 -11.18 -24.64
N ILE A 263 -17.52 -10.45 -23.77
CA ILE A 263 -16.29 -9.74 -24.10
C ILE A 263 -15.12 -10.71 -24.08
N LYS A 264 -14.43 -10.82 -25.21
CA LYS A 264 -13.20 -11.62 -25.31
C LYS A 264 -12.03 -11.02 -24.51
N ASN A 265 -12.02 -9.70 -24.27
CA ASN A 265 -10.92 -9.01 -23.59
C ASN A 265 -11.44 -8.04 -22.52
N VAL A 266 -11.49 -8.52 -21.28
CA VAL A 266 -11.94 -7.74 -20.10
C VAL A 266 -11.06 -6.49 -19.83
N ASN A 267 -9.84 -6.43 -20.40
CA ASN A 267 -8.93 -5.29 -20.24
C ASN A 267 -9.32 -4.04 -21.04
N GLU A 268 -10.28 -4.15 -21.95
CA GLU A 268 -10.85 -2.99 -22.66
C GLU A 268 -11.80 -2.18 -21.78
N LEU A 269 -12.34 -2.81 -20.74
CA LEU A 269 -13.25 -2.20 -19.77
C LEU A 269 -12.51 -1.37 -18.73
N CYS A 270 -13.18 -0.33 -18.27
CA CYS A 270 -12.76 0.45 -17.10
C CYS A 270 -13.36 -0.16 -15.83
N ILE A 271 -12.58 -0.96 -15.12
CA ILE A 271 -13.00 -1.64 -13.91
C ILE A 271 -12.41 -0.92 -12.70
N VAL A 272 -13.24 -0.70 -11.68
CA VAL A 272 -12.84 -0.04 -10.43
C VAL A 272 -13.13 -0.95 -9.24
N LEU A 273 -12.12 -1.15 -8.40
CA LEU A 273 -12.24 -1.86 -7.13
C LEU A 273 -12.58 -0.84 -6.02
N ALA A 274 -13.68 -1.04 -5.31
CA ALA A 274 -14.02 -0.27 -4.11
C ALA A 274 -13.61 -1.06 -2.86
N SER A 275 -12.68 -0.50 -2.08
CA SER A 275 -12.18 -1.10 -0.84
C SER A 275 -11.65 -0.02 0.11
N ASN A 276 -11.09 -0.39 1.27
CA ASN A 276 -10.47 0.60 2.15
C ASN A 276 -9.15 1.12 1.57
N ASN A 277 -8.84 2.37 1.85
CA ASN A 277 -7.67 3.08 1.31
C ASN A 277 -6.33 2.38 1.56
N TYR A 278 -6.18 1.66 2.68
CA TYR A 278 -4.97 0.87 2.98
C TYR A 278 -4.91 -0.45 2.18
N HIS A 279 -6.05 -0.98 1.73
CA HIS A 279 -6.16 -2.29 1.07
C HIS A 279 -6.12 -2.22 -0.46
N VAL A 280 -6.48 -1.07 -1.05
CA VAL A 280 -6.67 -0.93 -2.51
C VAL A 280 -5.44 -1.30 -3.33
N LEU A 281 -4.22 -0.99 -2.86
CA LEU A 281 -3.00 -1.34 -3.59
C LEU A 281 -2.81 -2.86 -3.69
N ARG A 282 -3.03 -3.59 -2.60
CA ARG A 282 -2.95 -5.07 -2.59
C ARG A 282 -4.03 -5.69 -3.47
N ALA A 283 -5.27 -5.20 -3.38
CA ALA A 283 -6.36 -5.66 -4.23
C ALA A 283 -6.06 -5.39 -5.72
N GLY A 284 -5.61 -4.20 -6.07
CA GLY A 284 -5.22 -3.86 -7.44
C GLY A 284 -4.04 -4.70 -7.96
N LYS A 285 -3.07 -5.06 -7.09
CA LYS A 285 -1.97 -5.95 -7.46
C LYS A 285 -2.47 -7.38 -7.73
N LEU A 286 -3.36 -7.91 -6.89
CA LEU A 286 -4.00 -9.21 -7.10
C LEU A 286 -4.81 -9.24 -8.42
N ALA A 287 -5.49 -8.14 -8.75
CA ALA A 287 -6.18 -7.99 -10.03
C ALA A 287 -5.19 -8.03 -11.21
N ALA A 288 -4.08 -7.30 -11.10
CA ALA A 288 -3.05 -7.27 -12.15
C ALA A 288 -2.38 -8.64 -12.35
N GLU A 289 -2.18 -9.43 -11.30
CA GLU A 289 -1.64 -10.80 -11.37
C GLU A 289 -2.61 -11.77 -12.08
N GLN A 290 -3.92 -11.47 -12.05
CA GLN A 290 -4.96 -12.19 -12.80
C GLN A 290 -5.21 -11.61 -14.19
N GLY A 291 -4.35 -10.69 -14.66
CA GLY A 291 -4.48 -10.05 -15.97
C GLY A 291 -5.63 -9.04 -16.05
N LEU A 292 -6.09 -8.49 -14.92
CA LEU A 292 -7.13 -7.48 -14.85
C LEU A 292 -6.53 -6.11 -14.49
N VAL A 293 -6.54 -5.17 -15.43
CA VAL A 293 -6.09 -3.79 -15.16
C VAL A 293 -7.24 -3.02 -14.52
N ALA A 294 -7.28 -2.99 -13.19
CA ALA A 294 -8.28 -2.27 -12.44
C ALA A 294 -7.73 -0.96 -11.86
N ARG A 295 -8.60 0.05 -11.74
CA ARG A 295 -8.40 1.24 -10.90
C ARG A 295 -9.01 0.99 -9.52
N ALA A 296 -8.83 1.90 -8.58
CA ALA A 296 -9.42 1.74 -7.26
C ALA A 296 -10.01 3.04 -6.72
N VAL A 297 -11.02 2.87 -5.86
CA VAL A 297 -11.53 3.91 -4.99
C VAL A 297 -11.41 3.43 -3.55
N GLY A 298 -10.68 4.20 -2.73
CA GLY A 298 -10.43 3.87 -1.34
C GLY A 298 -11.41 4.55 -0.40
N ALA A 299 -12.14 3.76 0.37
CA ALA A 299 -12.92 4.27 1.49
C ALA A 299 -11.99 4.82 2.58
N LYS A 300 -12.36 5.98 3.15
CA LYS A 300 -11.60 6.61 4.24
C LYS A 300 -11.63 5.73 5.49
N THR A 301 -10.46 5.55 6.08
CA THR A 301 -10.28 4.79 7.32
C THR A 301 -9.87 5.73 8.46
N ARG A 302 -10.25 5.41 9.67
CA ARG A 302 -9.88 6.18 10.87
C ARG A 302 -8.37 6.16 11.07
N LEU A 303 -7.77 7.32 11.40
CA LEU A 303 -6.31 7.50 11.47
C LEU A 303 -5.63 6.53 12.44
N TYR A 304 -6.25 6.24 13.59
CA TYR A 304 -5.67 5.30 14.58
C TYR A 304 -5.55 3.87 14.05
N TYR A 305 -6.37 3.48 13.07
CA TYR A 305 -6.36 2.14 12.49
C TYR A 305 -5.30 1.98 11.39
N LEU A 306 -4.92 3.09 10.74
CA LEU A 306 -4.05 3.07 9.56
C LEU A 306 -2.67 2.44 9.80
N PRO A 307 -1.91 2.73 10.89
CA PRO A 307 -0.58 2.14 11.09
C PRO A 307 -0.64 0.61 11.11
N THR A 308 -1.53 0.03 11.93
CA THR A 308 -1.72 -1.42 12.00
C THR A 308 -2.15 -2.02 10.66
N ALA A 309 -3.10 -1.37 9.99
CA ALA A 309 -3.61 -1.82 8.70
C ALA A 309 -2.52 -1.77 7.62
N PHE A 310 -1.75 -0.68 7.53
CA PHE A 310 -0.67 -0.55 6.55
C PHE A 310 0.46 -1.56 6.78
N ILE A 311 0.86 -1.80 8.03
CA ILE A 311 1.86 -2.82 8.36
C ILE A 311 1.36 -4.21 7.92
N ARG A 312 0.11 -4.56 8.23
CA ARG A 312 -0.49 -5.83 7.83
C ARG A 312 -0.55 -5.99 6.30
N GLU A 313 -0.98 -4.96 5.59
CA GLU A 313 -1.05 -4.98 4.13
C GLU A 313 0.33 -5.06 3.49
N TYR A 314 1.33 -4.39 4.07
CA TYR A 314 2.71 -4.47 3.63
C TYR A 314 3.32 -5.87 3.84
N ILE A 315 3.05 -6.52 4.99
CA ILE A 315 3.44 -7.92 5.21
C ILE A 315 2.81 -8.83 4.15
N GLY A 316 1.51 -8.64 3.86
CA GLY A 316 0.84 -9.33 2.77
C GLY A 316 1.49 -9.09 1.40
N TYR A 317 1.91 -7.85 1.14
CA TYR A 317 2.65 -7.49 -0.08
C TYR A 317 4.01 -8.19 -0.17
N LEU A 318 4.79 -8.23 0.92
CA LEU A 318 6.07 -8.97 0.96
C LEU A 318 5.87 -10.46 0.70
N TYR A 319 4.82 -11.05 1.28
CA TYR A 319 4.47 -12.46 1.05
C TYR A 319 4.15 -12.74 -0.43
N MET A 320 3.37 -11.88 -1.09
CA MET A 320 3.09 -11.98 -2.53
C MET A 320 4.38 -11.90 -3.36
N ASN A 321 5.39 -11.14 -2.91
CA ASN A 321 6.67 -10.97 -3.59
C ASN A 321 7.81 -11.78 -2.96
N LYS A 322 7.51 -12.85 -2.20
CA LYS A 322 8.49 -13.62 -1.41
C LYS A 322 9.73 -14.06 -2.20
N LYS A 323 9.58 -14.44 -3.47
CA LYS A 323 10.72 -14.82 -4.33
C LYS A 323 11.75 -13.69 -4.44
N ARG A 324 11.31 -12.45 -4.66
CA ARG A 324 12.20 -11.27 -4.76
C ARG A 324 12.86 -10.96 -3.41
N THR A 325 12.09 -11.06 -2.32
CA THR A 325 12.61 -10.84 -0.97
C THR A 325 13.68 -11.89 -0.63
N ILE A 326 13.45 -13.17 -0.94
CA ILE A 326 14.44 -14.24 -0.75
C ILE A 326 15.70 -13.99 -1.57
N VAL A 327 15.59 -13.63 -2.86
CA VAL A 327 16.74 -13.31 -3.70
C VAL A 327 17.54 -12.16 -3.10
N PHE A 328 16.86 -11.08 -2.67
CA PHE A 328 17.57 -9.96 -2.02
C PHE A 328 18.28 -10.41 -0.73
N THR A 329 17.62 -11.21 0.11
CA THR A 329 18.22 -11.74 1.36
C THR A 329 19.48 -12.56 1.08
N VAL A 330 19.44 -13.43 0.07
CA VAL A 330 20.61 -14.24 -0.34
C VAL A 330 21.73 -13.34 -0.85
N LEU A 331 21.43 -12.35 -1.69
CA LEU A 331 22.44 -11.40 -2.18
C LEU A 331 23.03 -10.55 -1.05
N ALA A 332 22.23 -10.07 -0.10
CA ALA A 332 22.70 -9.35 1.06
C ALA A 332 23.62 -10.22 1.94
N PHE A 333 23.27 -11.51 2.12
CA PHE A 333 24.10 -12.46 2.85
C PHE A 333 25.45 -12.68 2.15
N ILE A 334 25.45 -12.96 0.85
CA ILE A 334 26.69 -13.13 0.06
C ILE A 334 27.56 -11.87 0.13
N PHE A 335 26.94 -10.70 0.00
CA PHE A 335 27.64 -9.41 0.07
C PHE A 335 28.31 -9.20 1.43
N THR A 336 27.62 -9.46 2.53
CA THR A 336 28.18 -9.31 3.88
C THR A 336 29.29 -10.33 4.16
N VAL A 337 29.17 -11.56 3.68
CA VAL A 337 30.24 -12.57 3.78
C VAL A 337 31.47 -12.15 2.96
N ALA A 338 31.27 -11.64 1.75
CA ALA A 338 32.40 -11.16 0.91
C ALA A 338 33.13 -9.99 1.58
N LEU A 339 32.40 -9.02 2.14
CA LEU A 339 33.02 -7.92 2.89
C LEU A 339 33.79 -8.43 4.12
N SER A 340 33.25 -9.41 4.85
CA SER A 340 33.92 -10.02 6.01
C SER A 340 35.22 -10.74 5.63
N LEU A 341 35.23 -11.44 4.48
CA LEU A 341 36.43 -12.10 3.97
C LEU A 341 37.51 -11.09 3.53
N ILE A 342 37.09 -10.00 2.86
CA ILE A 342 38.02 -8.92 2.47
C ILE A 342 38.67 -8.33 3.72
N ASP A 343 37.89 -8.01 4.74
CA ASP A 343 38.40 -7.49 6.02
C ASP A 343 39.42 -8.46 6.68
N LEU A 344 39.16 -9.77 6.59
CA LEU A 344 40.06 -10.80 7.18
C LEU A 344 41.36 -10.96 6.43
N PHE A 345 41.40 -10.67 5.12
CA PHE A 345 42.59 -10.80 4.29
C PHE A 345 43.46 -9.53 4.24
N PHE A 346 42.88 -8.36 4.52
CA PHE A 346 43.56 -7.08 4.37
C PHE A 346 43.81 -6.34 5.70
N ASN A 347 43.26 -6.81 6.82
CA ASN A 347 43.54 -6.36 8.18
C ASN A 347 44.14 -7.50 9.01
#